data_e95f66740b3bbd65c3c703d547876a21
#
_entry.id   e95f66740b3bbd65c3c703d547876a21
#
_cell.length_a   1.000
_cell.length_b   1.000
_cell.length_c   1.000
_cell.angle_alpha   90.00
_cell.angle_beta   90.00
_cell.angle_gamma   90.00
#
_symmetry.space_group_name_H-M   'P 1'
#
loop_
_entity.id
_entity.type
_entity.pdbx_description
1 polymer ?
#
loop_
_entity_poly.entity_id
_entity_poly.type
_entity_poly.pdbx_seq_one_letter_code
_entity_poly.pdbx_strand_id
1 'polypeptide(L)'
;MSERFTFAGRHYQVNDSPALPKPQQRPGPPVIIGGGGRQRTPRLAATFAAEFNMPFSLPTDTADQFERVRAACASSDRDPSSMVFSAAQTVCCGRDGGEIARRARSIGREVDELRVNGLCGTPDEVLSKLSTFAGLGATRMYLQVLDLHDPEHLALLGQEVLPRCASL
;
A
#
# COMPACT_ATOMS: atom_id res chain seq x y z
N MET A 1 -21.27 1.36 20.95
CA MET A 1 -21.75 1.66 19.57
C MET A 1 -23.24 1.47 19.57
N SER A 2 -23.99 2.38 18.95
CA SER A 2 -25.42 2.22 18.77
C SER A 2 -25.69 1.01 17.87
N GLU A 3 -26.77 0.27 18.15
CA GLU A 3 -27.15 -0.89 17.34
C GLU A 3 -27.57 -0.47 15.92
N ARG A 4 -28.16 0.71 15.80
CA ARG A 4 -28.62 1.30 14.55
C ARG A 4 -28.20 2.76 14.47
N PHE A 5 -28.05 3.31 13.27
CA PHE A 5 -27.72 4.73 13.09
C PHE A 5 -28.44 5.36 11.90
N THR A 6 -28.64 6.66 12.00
CA THR A 6 -29.15 7.52 10.94
C THR A 6 -28.11 8.59 10.61
N PHE A 7 -27.91 8.89 9.33
CA PHE A 7 -27.05 9.94 8.86
C PHE A 7 -27.75 10.70 7.70
N ALA A 8 -27.92 11.99 7.87
CA ALA A 8 -28.51 12.87 6.84
C ALA A 8 -27.43 13.85 6.35
N GLY A 9 -26.71 13.46 5.29
CA GLY A 9 -25.70 14.30 4.66
C GLY A 9 -26.17 14.87 3.32
N ARG A 10 -25.38 15.78 2.77
CA ARG A 10 -25.67 16.43 1.48
C ARG A 10 -25.73 15.43 0.31
N HIS A 11 -24.87 14.42 0.32
CA HIS A 11 -24.69 13.47 -0.79
C HIS A 11 -25.15 12.05 -0.44
N TYR A 12 -25.21 11.71 0.84
CA TYR A 12 -25.59 10.40 1.32
C TYR A 12 -26.61 10.54 2.43
N GLN A 13 -27.60 9.67 2.41
CA GLN A 13 -28.60 9.55 3.47
C GLN A 13 -28.67 8.08 3.89
N VAL A 14 -28.58 7.85 5.17
CA VAL A 14 -28.74 6.52 5.79
C VAL A 14 -29.84 6.65 6.82
N ASN A 15 -30.87 5.83 6.72
CA ASN A 15 -32.00 5.85 7.64
C ASN A 15 -32.06 4.53 8.42
N ASP A 16 -31.95 4.64 9.73
CA ASP A 16 -32.11 3.53 10.68
C ASP A 16 -31.35 2.26 10.27
N SER A 17 -30.09 2.41 9.87
CA SER A 17 -29.26 1.30 9.40
C SER A 17 -28.73 0.47 10.59
N PRO A 18 -28.87 -0.88 10.56
CA PRO A 18 -28.22 -1.72 11.54
C PRO A 18 -26.71 -1.86 11.33
N ALA A 19 -26.19 -1.51 10.15
CA ALA A 19 -24.78 -1.66 9.75
C ALA A 19 -24.22 -3.06 10.09
N LEU A 20 -24.82 -4.09 9.52
CA LEU A 20 -24.44 -5.49 9.77
C LEU A 20 -23.60 -6.04 8.62
N PRO A 21 -22.66 -6.99 8.92
CA PRO A 21 -22.29 -7.47 10.25
C PRO A 21 -21.48 -6.42 11.03
N LYS A 22 -21.61 -6.42 12.36
CA LYS A 22 -20.78 -5.55 13.21
C LYS A 22 -19.36 -6.09 13.27
N PRO A 23 -18.32 -5.24 13.28
CA PRO A 23 -16.94 -5.68 13.48
C PRO A 23 -16.76 -6.34 14.84
N GLN A 24 -15.96 -7.40 14.90
CA GLN A 24 -15.54 -8.01 16.15
C GLN A 24 -14.45 -7.19 16.85
N GLN A 25 -13.61 -6.50 16.07
CA GLN A 25 -12.55 -5.63 16.58
C GLN A 25 -13.12 -4.44 17.37
N ARG A 26 -12.40 -4.03 18.42
CA ARG A 26 -12.75 -2.86 19.23
C ARG A 26 -11.59 -1.85 19.24
N PRO A 27 -11.85 -0.55 19.04
CA PRO A 27 -13.16 0.11 18.82
C PRO A 27 -13.75 -0.14 17.43
N GLY A 28 -13.01 -0.68 16.50
CA GLY A 28 -13.36 -1.02 15.12
C GLY A 28 -12.13 -1.53 14.36
N PRO A 29 -12.27 -1.95 13.10
CA PRO A 29 -11.12 -2.29 12.27
C PRO A 29 -10.25 -1.06 12.02
N PRO A 30 -8.91 -1.22 11.90
CA PRO A 30 -8.03 -0.13 11.51
C PRO A 30 -8.44 0.46 10.16
N VAL A 31 -8.40 1.78 10.05
CA VAL A 31 -8.72 2.47 8.80
C VAL A 31 -7.45 2.69 8.00
N ILE A 32 -7.44 2.26 6.75
CA ILE A 32 -6.38 2.57 5.78
C ILE A 32 -6.91 3.65 4.84
N ILE A 33 -6.17 4.74 4.71
CA ILE A 33 -6.46 5.80 3.73
C ILE A 33 -5.31 5.86 2.75
N GLY A 34 -5.62 5.88 1.45
CA GLY A 34 -4.61 5.95 0.41
C GLY A 34 -4.90 7.00 -0.65
N GLY A 35 -3.89 7.24 -1.48
CA GLY A 35 -3.98 8.07 -2.68
C GLY A 35 -3.14 9.35 -2.67
N GLY A 36 -2.94 9.91 -3.89
CA GLY A 36 -2.06 11.04 -4.15
C GLY A 36 -2.70 12.43 -4.01
N GLY A 37 -3.88 12.55 -3.44
CA GLY A 37 -4.55 13.85 -3.27
C GLY A 37 -3.74 14.79 -2.36
N ARG A 38 -3.50 16.03 -2.83
CA ARG A 38 -2.54 16.94 -2.18
C ARG A 38 -3.02 17.55 -0.87
N GLN A 39 -4.33 17.72 -0.66
CA GLN A 39 -4.89 18.41 0.50
C GLN A 39 -5.87 17.54 1.28
N ARG A 40 -6.90 17.02 0.60
CA ARG A 40 -7.97 16.27 1.26
C ARG A 40 -7.46 14.94 1.83
N THR A 41 -6.66 14.20 1.05
CA THR A 41 -6.14 12.89 1.46
C THR A 41 -5.25 12.98 2.71
N PRO A 42 -4.23 13.87 2.79
CA PRO A 42 -3.44 14.04 4.01
C PRO A 42 -4.27 14.40 5.24
N ARG A 43 -5.24 15.32 5.09
CA ARG A 43 -6.12 15.71 6.20
C ARG A 43 -6.98 14.55 6.70
N LEU A 44 -7.57 13.77 5.80
CA LEU A 44 -8.36 12.60 6.19
C LEU A 44 -7.48 11.53 6.85
N ALA A 45 -6.27 11.30 6.31
CA ALA A 45 -5.32 10.37 6.90
C ALA A 45 -4.94 10.79 8.33
N ALA A 46 -4.57 12.05 8.53
CA ALA A 46 -4.25 12.58 9.85
C ALA A 46 -5.40 12.44 10.85
N THR A 47 -6.66 12.56 10.39
CA THR A 47 -7.84 12.49 11.28
C THR A 47 -8.25 11.06 11.60
N PHE A 48 -8.20 10.13 10.64
CA PHE A 48 -8.90 8.85 10.76
C PHE A 48 -8.03 7.62 10.58
N ALA A 49 -6.86 7.73 9.90
CA ALA A 49 -6.14 6.55 9.46
C ALA A 49 -5.25 5.95 10.56
N ALA A 50 -5.27 4.64 10.71
CA ALA A 50 -4.23 3.88 11.38
C ALA A 50 -3.03 3.65 10.42
N GLU A 51 -3.30 3.67 9.11
CA GLU A 51 -2.30 3.46 8.07
C GLU A 51 -2.57 4.37 6.87
N PHE A 52 -1.52 5.03 6.37
CA PHE A 52 -1.55 5.72 5.08
C PHE A 52 -0.85 4.88 4.02
N ASN A 53 -1.53 4.62 2.90
CA ASN A 53 -1.00 3.84 1.79
C ASN A 53 -0.81 4.70 0.53
N MET A 54 0.39 4.67 -0.06
CA MET A 54 0.64 5.26 -1.38
C MET A 54 0.65 4.16 -2.45
N PRO A 55 -0.39 4.06 -3.29
CA PRO A 55 -0.51 2.98 -4.27
C PRO A 55 0.19 3.31 -5.58
N PHE A 56 0.91 2.36 -6.15
CA PHE A 56 1.42 2.32 -7.54
C PHE A 56 2.07 3.63 -8.00
N SER A 57 2.92 4.20 -7.18
CA SER A 57 3.56 5.49 -7.42
C SER A 57 5.08 5.37 -7.39
N LEU A 58 5.76 6.28 -8.06
CA LEU A 58 7.22 6.36 -8.01
C LEU A 58 7.71 6.69 -6.59
N PRO A 59 8.94 6.33 -6.24
CA PRO A 59 9.53 6.67 -4.94
C PRO A 59 9.47 8.17 -4.64
N THR A 60 9.71 9.03 -5.62
CA THR A 60 9.64 10.50 -5.49
C THR A 60 8.25 10.99 -5.10
N ASP A 61 7.21 10.50 -5.78
CA ASP A 61 5.83 10.86 -5.47
C ASP A 61 5.40 10.33 -4.10
N THR A 62 5.92 9.14 -3.73
CA THR A 62 5.68 8.52 -2.43
C THR A 62 6.31 9.35 -1.31
N ALA A 63 7.56 9.80 -1.48
CA ALA A 63 8.25 10.67 -0.53
C ALA A 63 7.45 11.96 -0.29
N ASP A 64 7.11 12.66 -1.37
CA ASP A 64 6.33 13.89 -1.34
C ASP A 64 5.00 13.72 -0.60
N GLN A 65 4.31 12.62 -0.87
CA GLN A 65 3.00 12.38 -0.26
C GLN A 65 3.12 12.00 1.21
N PHE A 66 4.12 11.22 1.58
CA PHE A 66 4.42 10.90 2.98
C PHE A 66 4.70 12.18 3.79
N GLU A 67 5.49 13.11 3.23
CA GLU A 67 5.74 14.40 3.88
C GLU A 67 4.47 15.23 4.05
N ARG A 68 3.59 15.27 3.05
CA ARG A 68 2.29 15.95 3.18
C ARG A 68 1.42 15.35 4.29
N VAL A 69 1.44 14.03 4.45
CA VAL A 69 0.68 13.35 5.51
C VAL A 69 1.31 13.61 6.88
N ARG A 70 2.64 13.59 7.00
CA ARG A 70 3.35 13.94 8.25
C ARG A 70 3.06 15.38 8.67
N ALA A 71 3.10 16.31 7.72
CA ALA A 71 2.77 17.71 7.98
C ALA A 71 1.30 17.88 8.42
N ALA A 72 0.37 17.13 7.83
CA ALA A 72 -1.04 17.15 8.22
C ALA A 72 -1.25 16.57 9.63
N CYS A 73 -0.51 15.54 10.02
CA CYS A 73 -0.52 15.00 11.37
C CYS A 73 -0.03 16.06 12.36
N ALA A 74 1.11 16.68 12.11
CA ALA A 74 1.66 17.73 12.97
C ALA A 74 0.71 18.93 13.12
N SER A 75 0.02 19.32 12.03
CA SER A 75 -1.00 20.37 12.06
C SER A 75 -2.28 20.01 12.82
N SER A 76 -2.45 18.75 13.20
CA SER A 76 -3.61 18.22 13.93
C SER A 76 -3.22 17.69 15.31
N ASP A 77 -2.09 18.10 15.85
CA ASP A 77 -1.51 17.64 17.11
C ASP A 77 -1.42 16.10 17.23
N ARG A 78 -1.25 15.44 16.09
CA ARG A 78 -1.07 13.99 16.03
C ARG A 78 0.39 13.65 15.77
N ASP A 79 0.96 12.76 16.60
CA ASP A 79 2.28 12.21 16.33
C ASP A 79 2.27 11.38 15.04
N PRO A 80 3.04 11.73 13.98
CA PRO A 80 3.13 10.97 12.77
C PRO A 80 3.61 9.52 12.97
N SER A 81 4.39 9.25 14.03
CA SER A 81 4.88 7.89 14.36
C SER A 81 3.76 6.94 14.80
N SER A 82 2.59 7.47 15.16
CA SER A 82 1.39 6.69 15.48
C SER A 82 0.70 6.07 14.26
N MET A 83 1.20 6.38 13.05
CA MET A 83 0.63 5.92 11.78
C MET A 83 1.61 5.01 11.04
N VAL A 84 1.12 3.90 10.52
CA VAL A 84 1.88 3.07 9.57
C VAL A 84 1.92 3.77 8.23
N PHE A 85 3.11 3.96 7.66
CA PHE A 85 3.28 4.40 6.29
C PHE A 85 3.56 3.18 5.42
N SER A 86 2.76 3.02 4.37
CA SER A 86 2.87 1.89 3.46
C SER A 86 2.81 2.31 2.00
N ALA A 87 3.36 1.46 1.13
CA ALA A 87 3.19 1.60 -0.30
C ALA A 87 2.74 0.27 -0.92
N ALA A 88 2.10 0.34 -2.07
CA ALA A 88 1.70 -0.82 -2.86
C ALA A 88 2.33 -0.77 -4.24
N GLN A 89 2.88 -1.89 -4.71
CA GLN A 89 3.51 -1.99 -6.03
C GLN A 89 3.19 -3.33 -6.69
N THR A 90 3.03 -3.29 -8.01
CA THR A 90 2.99 -4.52 -8.81
C THR A 90 4.36 -5.19 -8.75
N VAL A 91 4.40 -6.48 -8.44
CA VAL A 91 5.63 -7.26 -8.42
C VAL A 91 5.71 -8.21 -9.61
N CYS A 92 6.87 -8.23 -10.27
CA CYS A 92 7.23 -9.16 -11.34
C CYS A 92 8.67 -9.65 -11.11
N CYS A 93 8.82 -10.66 -10.27
CA CYS A 93 10.12 -11.20 -9.87
C CYS A 93 10.45 -12.45 -10.68
N GLY A 94 11.69 -12.65 -11.05
CA GLY A 94 12.17 -13.86 -11.71
C GLY A 94 13.64 -14.10 -11.43
N ARG A 95 14.12 -15.36 -11.51
CA ARG A 95 15.52 -15.71 -11.29
C ARG A 95 16.43 -15.17 -12.39
N ASP A 96 15.86 -15.01 -13.57
CA ASP A 96 16.58 -14.51 -14.75
C ASP A 96 15.64 -13.69 -15.66
N GLY A 97 16.22 -13.12 -16.70
CA GLY A 97 15.47 -12.31 -17.67
C GLY A 97 14.40 -13.09 -18.44
N GLY A 98 14.57 -14.39 -18.62
CA GLY A 98 13.58 -15.26 -19.29
C GLY A 98 12.32 -15.44 -18.43
N GLU A 99 12.50 -15.74 -17.14
CA GLU A 99 11.37 -15.82 -16.18
C GLU A 99 10.65 -14.48 -16.04
N ILE A 100 11.40 -13.38 -15.93
CA ILE A 100 10.82 -12.02 -15.83
C ILE A 100 9.99 -11.70 -17.09
N ALA A 101 10.54 -11.94 -18.27
CA ALA A 101 9.86 -11.68 -19.53
C ALA A 101 8.60 -12.55 -19.70
N ARG A 102 8.65 -13.82 -19.28
CA ARG A 102 7.50 -14.72 -19.29
C ARG A 102 6.37 -14.19 -18.38
N ARG A 103 6.71 -13.79 -17.14
CA ARG A 103 5.75 -13.27 -16.16
C ARG A 103 5.17 -11.93 -16.56
N ALA A 104 5.98 -11.02 -17.09
CA ALA A 104 5.50 -9.74 -17.64
C ALA A 104 4.49 -9.95 -18.77
N ARG A 105 4.79 -10.87 -19.68
CA ARG A 105 3.90 -11.22 -20.80
C ARG A 105 2.58 -11.84 -20.34
N SER A 106 2.61 -12.71 -19.31
CA SER A 106 1.39 -13.36 -18.80
C SER A 106 0.40 -12.34 -18.21
N ILE A 107 0.89 -11.22 -17.70
CA ILE A 107 0.06 -10.12 -17.17
C ILE A 107 -0.17 -8.96 -18.17
N GLY A 108 0.24 -9.15 -19.43
CA GLY A 108 0.05 -8.16 -20.50
C GLY A 108 0.84 -6.85 -20.28
N ARG A 109 2.04 -6.93 -19.68
CA ARG A 109 2.88 -5.76 -19.39
C ARG A 109 4.26 -5.90 -20.03
N GLU A 110 4.89 -4.76 -20.28
CA GLU A 110 6.27 -4.69 -20.78
C GLU A 110 7.27 -4.65 -19.61
N VAL A 111 8.39 -5.38 -19.76
CA VAL A 111 9.42 -5.48 -18.70
C VAL A 111 10.00 -4.11 -18.36
N ASP A 112 10.32 -3.29 -19.36
CA ASP A 112 10.91 -1.97 -19.13
C ASP A 112 9.95 -1.03 -18.40
N GLU A 113 8.67 -1.11 -18.72
CA GLU A 113 7.62 -0.36 -18.02
C GLU A 113 7.50 -0.81 -16.56
N LEU A 114 7.49 -2.12 -16.30
CA LEU A 114 7.45 -2.68 -14.95
C LEU A 114 8.73 -2.36 -14.15
N ARG A 115 9.88 -2.27 -14.82
CA ARG A 115 11.13 -1.84 -14.19
C ARG A 115 11.09 -0.40 -13.70
N VAL A 116 10.35 0.47 -14.36
CA VAL A 116 10.16 1.87 -13.95
C VAL A 116 9.08 1.99 -12.89
N ASN A 117 7.91 1.39 -13.13
CA ASN A 117 6.68 1.65 -12.38
C ASN A 117 6.32 0.57 -11.34
N GLY A 118 7.18 -0.44 -11.16
CA GLY A 118 6.89 -1.56 -10.25
C GLY A 118 8.15 -2.16 -9.63
N LEU A 119 7.95 -3.25 -8.91
CA LEU A 119 9.00 -4.09 -8.34
C LEU A 119 9.31 -5.22 -9.34
N CYS A 120 10.04 -4.88 -10.41
CA CYS A 120 10.39 -5.82 -11.47
C CYS A 120 11.89 -6.10 -11.48
N GLY A 121 12.27 -7.39 -11.55
CA GLY A 121 13.65 -7.83 -11.62
C GLY A 121 13.91 -9.16 -10.91
N THR A 122 15.20 -9.45 -10.69
CA THR A 122 15.64 -10.57 -9.83
C THR A 122 15.28 -10.30 -8.36
N PRO A 123 15.33 -11.29 -7.47
CA PRO A 123 15.14 -11.08 -6.04
C PRO A 123 15.96 -9.92 -5.46
N ASP A 124 17.24 -9.80 -5.87
CA ASP A 124 18.13 -8.73 -5.40
C ASP A 124 17.69 -7.35 -5.93
N GLU A 125 17.28 -7.25 -7.19
CA GLU A 125 16.74 -6.02 -7.78
C GLU A 125 15.43 -5.60 -7.10
N VAL A 126 14.55 -6.55 -6.78
CA VAL A 126 13.30 -6.30 -6.03
C VAL A 126 13.60 -5.80 -4.62
N LEU A 127 14.55 -6.44 -3.90
CA LEU A 127 14.98 -6.01 -2.57
C LEU A 127 15.60 -4.62 -2.57
N SER A 128 16.41 -4.29 -3.57
CA SER A 128 16.98 -2.94 -3.71
C SER A 128 15.88 -1.87 -3.83
N LYS A 129 14.82 -2.16 -4.60
CA LYS A 129 13.67 -1.25 -4.71
C LYS A 129 12.87 -1.17 -3.42
N LEU A 130 12.66 -2.28 -2.73
CA LEU A 130 12.00 -2.30 -1.41
C LEU A 130 12.79 -1.47 -0.39
N SER A 131 14.13 -1.58 -0.39
CA SER A 131 15.01 -0.75 0.45
C SER A 131 14.84 0.74 0.16
N THR A 132 14.63 1.13 -1.10
CA THR A 132 14.33 2.52 -1.45
C THR A 132 13.06 3.01 -0.75
N PHE A 133 11.97 2.24 -0.79
CA PHE A 133 10.72 2.61 -0.10
C PHE A 133 10.88 2.62 1.43
N ALA A 134 11.64 1.66 1.99
CA ALA A 134 11.96 1.66 3.43
C ALA A 134 12.72 2.92 3.84
N GLY A 135 13.69 3.36 3.04
CA GLY A 135 14.42 4.62 3.25
C GLY A 135 13.54 5.87 3.22
N LEU A 136 12.38 5.86 2.56
CA LEU A 136 11.38 6.92 2.59
C LEU A 136 10.49 6.86 3.85
N GLY A 137 10.63 5.82 4.66
CA GLY A 137 9.86 5.59 5.87
C GLY A 137 8.63 4.70 5.67
N ALA A 138 8.54 3.95 4.58
CA ALA A 138 7.55 2.89 4.45
C ALA A 138 7.94 1.73 5.37
N THR A 139 7.08 1.40 6.32
CA THR A 139 7.26 0.26 7.23
C THR A 139 6.46 -0.97 6.79
N ARG A 140 5.72 -0.85 5.70
CA ARG A 140 4.94 -1.93 5.08
C ARG A 140 4.88 -1.78 3.57
N MET A 141 5.05 -2.89 2.86
CA MET A 141 4.87 -2.96 1.40
C MET A 141 3.82 -3.99 1.04
N TYR A 142 2.90 -3.61 0.17
CA TYR A 142 1.92 -4.52 -0.44
C TYR A 142 2.41 -4.92 -1.83
N LEU A 143 2.69 -6.19 -2.02
CA LEU A 143 3.16 -6.75 -3.27
C LEU A 143 1.95 -7.27 -4.06
N GLN A 144 1.56 -6.54 -5.11
CA GLN A 144 0.48 -6.97 -5.98
C GLN A 144 0.98 -8.00 -6.99
N VAL A 145 0.60 -9.25 -6.82
CA VAL A 145 0.80 -10.33 -7.78
C VAL A 145 -0.41 -10.40 -8.69
N LEU A 146 -0.23 -10.12 -9.99
CA LEU A 146 -1.34 -10.07 -10.95
C LEU A 146 -1.67 -11.44 -11.56
N ASP A 147 -0.66 -12.31 -11.73
CA ASP A 147 -0.88 -13.69 -12.18
C ASP A 147 -1.05 -14.63 -10.98
N LEU A 148 -2.29 -14.96 -10.64
CA LEU A 148 -2.61 -15.89 -9.55
C LEU A 148 -2.45 -17.37 -9.96
N HIS A 149 -2.15 -17.64 -11.23
CA HIS A 149 -1.92 -18.99 -11.77
C HIS A 149 -0.44 -19.37 -11.83
N ASP A 150 0.47 -18.49 -11.34
CA ASP A 150 1.91 -18.76 -11.20
C ASP A 150 2.30 -18.99 -9.71
N PRO A 151 2.10 -20.19 -9.15
CA PRO A 151 2.49 -20.48 -7.77
C PRO A 151 4.00 -20.46 -7.57
N GLU A 152 4.79 -20.64 -8.64
CA GLU A 152 6.26 -20.56 -8.57
C GLU A 152 6.71 -19.11 -8.33
N HIS A 153 5.98 -18.11 -8.81
CA HIS A 153 6.24 -16.72 -8.50
C HIS A 153 6.02 -16.43 -7.01
N LEU A 154 4.93 -16.93 -6.44
CA LEU A 154 4.66 -16.81 -5.00
C LEU A 154 5.72 -17.53 -4.17
N ALA A 155 6.12 -18.75 -4.59
CA ALA A 155 7.19 -19.50 -3.91
C ALA A 155 8.52 -18.76 -3.96
N LEU A 156 8.90 -18.19 -5.11
CA LEU A 156 10.11 -17.38 -5.26
C LEU A 156 10.10 -16.16 -4.32
N LEU A 157 9.02 -15.40 -4.29
CA LEU A 157 8.87 -14.26 -3.38
C LEU A 157 8.97 -14.69 -1.91
N GLY A 158 8.30 -15.80 -1.54
CA GLY A 158 8.31 -16.33 -0.17
C GLY A 158 9.66 -16.85 0.29
N GLN A 159 10.44 -17.41 -0.61
CA GLN A 159 11.74 -18.03 -0.28
C GLN A 159 12.91 -17.06 -0.38
N GLU A 160 12.92 -16.16 -1.36
CA GLU A 160 14.10 -15.36 -1.68
C GLU A 160 13.92 -13.85 -1.43
N VAL A 161 12.69 -13.35 -1.30
CA VAL A 161 12.44 -11.92 -1.03
C VAL A 161 11.98 -11.70 0.40
N LEU A 162 10.88 -12.31 0.82
CA LEU A 162 10.25 -12.02 2.12
C LEU A 162 11.19 -12.23 3.32
N PRO A 163 11.98 -13.31 3.42
CA PRO A 163 12.87 -13.51 4.58
C PRO A 163 13.92 -12.42 4.73
N ARG A 164 14.32 -11.80 3.62
CA ARG A 164 15.36 -10.75 3.57
C ARG A 164 14.78 -9.34 3.83
N CYS A 165 13.47 -9.18 3.79
CA CYS A 165 12.84 -7.89 4.09
C CYS A 165 12.99 -7.48 5.57
N ALA A 166 13.20 -8.42 6.48
CA ALA A 166 13.36 -8.12 7.90
C ALA A 166 14.63 -7.31 8.22
N SER A 167 15.55 -7.22 7.28
CA SER A 167 16.83 -6.48 7.42
C SER A 167 16.87 -5.15 6.64
N LEU A 168 15.74 -4.71 6.06
CA LEU A 168 15.64 -3.45 5.32
C LEU A 168 15.34 -2.24 6.21
#